data_506ab9ce4a0acdc2d8b991750cf90ad4
#
_entry.id   506ab9ce4a0acdc2d8b991750cf90ad4
#
_cell.length_a   1.000
_cell.length_b   1.000
_cell.length_c   1.000
_cell.angle_alpha   90.00
_cell.angle_beta   90.00
_cell.angle_gamma   90.00
#
_symmetry.space_group_name_H-M   'P 1'
#
loop_
_entity.id
_entity.type
_entity.pdbx_description
1 polymer ?
#
loop_
_entity_poly.entity_id
_entity_poly.type
_entity_poly.pdbx_seq_one_letter_code
_entity_poly.pdbx_strand_id
1 'polypeptide(L)'
;MELIAVFDFDGTLIKKDSMILFFLRYFDLSIKNLPNFCRLILETLKYFLKIYSQKQFKEKYINLIIASSRLKDREALFKDFSKYLLEMVFKTAKKKIIEFKKNGYKTILLSASPDLYLEKISKGLGFSELICTRTAYIDNRTVISSLNCYGNNKIKMLLNKYKEDRVDWEGSYCYTDSQSDRGLLNLFGNPHIVNNIRFGKKNPDFKSVIWK
;
A
#
# COMPACT_ATOMS: atom_id res chain seq x y z
N MET A 1 -16.58 21.99 -4.72
CA MET A 1 -16.16 20.69 -4.18
C MET A 1 -14.92 20.23 -4.90
N GLU A 2 -14.00 19.53 -4.22
CA GLU A 2 -12.75 19.00 -4.82
C GLU A 2 -13.03 17.68 -5.54
N LEU A 3 -12.45 17.48 -6.72
CA LEU A 3 -12.40 16.19 -7.40
C LEU A 3 -11.17 15.42 -6.97
N ILE A 4 -11.32 14.18 -6.52
CA ILE A 4 -10.24 13.33 -6.09
C ILE A 4 -10.15 12.05 -6.92
N ALA A 5 -8.92 11.56 -7.12
CA ALA A 5 -8.65 10.26 -7.72
C ALA A 5 -7.78 9.45 -6.76
N VAL A 6 -8.35 8.40 -6.18
CA VAL A 6 -7.70 7.57 -5.15
C VAL A 6 -7.19 6.28 -5.78
N PHE A 7 -5.97 5.92 -5.42
CA PHE A 7 -5.29 4.72 -5.92
C PHE A 7 -4.74 3.90 -4.75
N ASP A 8 -5.05 2.62 -4.71
CA ASP A 8 -4.31 1.66 -3.90
C ASP A 8 -2.94 1.36 -4.54
N PHE A 9 -2.03 0.72 -3.81
CA PHE A 9 -0.68 0.43 -4.28
C PHE A 9 -0.50 -1.03 -4.70
N ASP A 10 -0.55 -1.94 -3.73
CA ASP A 10 -0.30 -3.36 -3.91
C ASP A 10 -1.44 -4.03 -4.71
N GLY A 11 -1.10 -4.81 -5.75
CA GLY A 11 -2.09 -5.39 -6.67
C GLY A 11 -2.71 -4.37 -7.64
N THR A 12 -2.61 -3.08 -7.36
CA THR A 12 -3.23 -1.99 -8.11
C THR A 12 -2.21 -1.22 -8.95
N LEU A 13 -1.30 -0.46 -8.35
CA LEU A 13 -0.24 0.24 -9.09
C LEU A 13 0.90 -0.68 -9.51
N ILE A 14 1.17 -1.71 -8.71
CA ILE A 14 2.08 -2.81 -8.99
C ILE A 14 1.36 -4.15 -8.91
N LYS A 15 1.85 -5.17 -9.61
CA LYS A 15 1.19 -6.50 -9.67
C LYS A 15 1.28 -7.30 -8.38
N LYS A 16 2.33 -7.12 -7.60
CA LYS A 16 2.65 -7.95 -6.43
C LYS A 16 2.50 -7.15 -5.14
N ASP A 17 2.38 -7.87 -4.02
CA ASP A 17 2.43 -7.30 -2.67
C ASP A 17 3.85 -6.82 -2.36
N SER A 18 3.99 -5.56 -1.97
CA SER A 18 5.28 -4.92 -1.69
C SER A 18 5.97 -5.48 -0.44
N MET A 19 5.22 -5.95 0.56
CA MET A 19 5.80 -6.59 1.74
C MET A 19 6.44 -7.93 1.39
N ILE A 20 5.81 -8.71 0.49
CA ILE A 20 6.41 -9.95 -0.04
C ILE A 20 7.66 -9.63 -0.86
N LEU A 21 7.62 -8.61 -1.71
CA LEU A 21 8.79 -8.17 -2.48
C LEU A 21 9.92 -7.70 -1.58
N PHE A 22 9.60 -7.02 -0.46
CA PHE A 22 10.58 -6.59 0.52
C PHE A 22 11.33 -7.77 1.14
N PHE A 23 10.59 -8.83 1.52
CA PHE A 23 11.19 -10.08 1.99
C PHE A 23 12.09 -10.71 0.93
N LEU A 24 11.57 -10.94 -0.27
CA LEU A 24 12.30 -11.63 -1.34
C LEU A 24 13.59 -10.92 -1.74
N ARG A 25 13.64 -9.59 -1.59
CA ARG A 25 14.80 -8.78 -2.00
C ARG A 25 15.86 -8.67 -0.91
N TYR A 26 15.46 -8.55 0.35
CA TYR A 26 16.37 -8.16 1.43
C TYR A 26 16.58 -9.20 2.50
N PHE A 27 15.71 -10.21 2.61
CA PHE A 27 15.92 -11.25 3.60
C PHE A 27 17.08 -12.16 3.16
N ASP A 28 18.14 -12.22 3.97
CA ASP A 28 19.27 -13.09 3.69
C ASP A 28 18.94 -14.54 4.08
N LEU A 29 18.82 -15.41 3.07
CA LEU A 29 18.53 -16.84 3.22
C LEU A 29 19.80 -17.70 3.50
N SER A 30 20.93 -17.08 3.85
CA SER A 30 22.14 -17.83 4.22
C SER A 30 21.95 -18.66 5.50
N ILE A 31 22.73 -19.72 5.66
CA ILE A 31 22.71 -20.59 6.85
C ILE A 31 22.94 -19.78 8.14
N LYS A 32 23.78 -18.74 8.08
CA LYS A 32 24.03 -17.83 9.22
C LYS A 32 22.78 -17.12 9.71
N ASN A 33 21.79 -16.96 8.85
CA ASN A 33 20.54 -16.27 9.16
C ASN A 33 19.36 -17.23 9.43
N LEU A 34 19.61 -18.53 9.50
CA LEU A 34 18.61 -19.57 9.79
C LEU A 34 17.76 -19.26 11.04
N PRO A 35 18.31 -18.76 12.17
CA PRO A 35 17.51 -18.42 13.35
C PRO A 35 16.46 -17.33 13.05
N ASN A 36 16.79 -16.30 12.28
CA ASN A 36 15.83 -15.26 11.87
C ASN A 36 14.76 -15.82 10.93
N PHE A 37 15.13 -16.77 10.06
CA PHE A 37 14.16 -17.43 9.18
C PHE A 37 13.16 -18.27 9.97
N CYS A 38 13.63 -19.10 10.92
CA CYS A 38 12.75 -19.85 11.82
C CYS A 38 11.85 -18.93 12.65
N ARG A 39 12.40 -17.81 13.12
CA ARG A 39 11.62 -16.80 13.85
C ARG A 39 10.54 -16.18 12.96
N LEU A 40 10.85 -15.86 11.70
CA LEU A 40 9.87 -15.31 10.75
C LEU A 40 8.72 -16.28 10.52
N ILE A 41 9.01 -17.58 10.34
CA ILE A 41 7.99 -18.61 10.21
C ILE A 41 7.10 -18.65 11.47
N LEU A 42 7.71 -18.65 12.65
CA LEU A 42 6.99 -18.67 13.93
C LEU A 42 6.07 -17.45 14.09
N GLU A 43 6.56 -16.24 13.78
CA GLU A 43 5.76 -15.02 13.85
C GLU A 43 4.61 -15.04 12.82
N THR A 44 4.85 -15.63 11.64
CA THR A 44 3.82 -15.82 10.61
C THR A 44 2.74 -16.81 11.07
N LEU A 45 3.12 -17.93 11.69
CA LEU A 45 2.19 -18.89 12.26
C LEU A 45 1.34 -18.26 13.37
N LYS A 46 1.94 -17.49 14.27
CA LYS A 46 1.21 -16.77 15.33
C LYS A 46 0.19 -15.77 14.75
N TYR A 47 0.51 -15.13 13.63
CA TYR A 47 -0.44 -14.25 12.94
C TYR A 47 -1.64 -15.06 12.38
N PHE A 48 -1.40 -16.20 11.71
CA PHE A 48 -2.48 -17.05 11.20
C PHE A 48 -3.34 -17.65 12.32
N LEU A 49 -2.74 -17.94 13.47
CA LEU A 49 -3.45 -18.37 14.68
C LEU A 49 -4.15 -17.21 15.40
N LYS A 50 -4.14 -15.99 14.83
CA LYS A 50 -4.77 -14.77 15.39
C LYS A 50 -4.24 -14.35 16.78
N ILE A 51 -3.03 -14.80 17.16
CA ILE A 51 -2.33 -14.35 18.37
C ILE A 51 -1.89 -12.89 18.24
N TYR A 52 -1.58 -12.47 17.01
CA TYR A 52 -1.19 -11.10 16.68
C TYR A 52 -2.22 -10.42 15.81
N SER A 53 -2.42 -9.11 16.06
CA SER A 53 -3.06 -8.22 15.12
C SER A 53 -2.19 -8.05 13.86
N GLN A 54 -2.81 -7.65 12.75
CA GLN A 54 -2.08 -7.35 11.51
C GLN A 54 -1.01 -6.27 11.72
N LYS A 55 -1.26 -5.29 12.62
CA LYS A 55 -0.30 -4.26 13.00
C LYS A 55 0.95 -4.88 13.64
N GLN A 56 0.78 -5.68 14.67
CA GLN A 56 1.89 -6.34 15.40
C GLN A 56 2.71 -7.26 14.50
N PHE A 57 2.03 -8.03 13.63
CA PHE A 57 2.71 -8.88 12.66
C PHE A 57 3.56 -8.06 11.70
N LYS A 58 3.01 -6.98 11.13
CA LYS A 58 3.72 -6.10 10.20
C LYS A 58 4.99 -5.49 10.83
N GLU A 59 4.91 -5.02 12.08
CA GLU A 59 6.08 -4.51 12.82
C GLU A 59 7.18 -5.55 12.96
N LYS A 60 6.82 -6.77 13.41
CA LYS A 60 7.78 -7.87 13.57
C LYS A 60 8.40 -8.28 12.24
N TYR A 61 7.57 -8.39 11.20
CA TYR A 61 7.99 -8.76 9.86
C TYR A 61 9.03 -7.78 9.29
N ILE A 62 8.73 -6.47 9.34
CA ILE A 62 9.64 -5.42 8.86
C ILE A 62 10.97 -5.48 9.61
N ASN A 63 10.95 -5.53 10.95
CA ASN A 63 12.14 -5.52 11.77
C ASN A 63 13.02 -6.78 11.56
N LEU A 64 12.41 -7.95 11.37
CA LEU A 64 13.14 -9.18 11.05
C LEU A 64 13.84 -9.10 9.69
N ILE A 65 13.19 -8.53 8.68
CA ILE A 65 13.81 -8.36 7.35
C ILE A 65 14.98 -7.37 7.44
N ILE A 66 14.80 -6.23 8.12
CA ILE A 66 15.88 -5.25 8.31
C ILE A 66 17.06 -5.87 9.04
N ALA A 67 16.81 -6.60 10.14
CA ALA A 67 17.86 -7.26 10.92
C ALA A 67 18.64 -8.32 10.10
N SER A 68 17.95 -9.05 9.22
CA SER A 68 18.54 -10.08 8.38
C SER A 68 19.18 -9.54 7.10
N SER A 69 18.89 -8.30 6.72
CA SER A 69 19.40 -7.71 5.48
C SER A 69 20.91 -7.53 5.50
N ARG A 70 21.55 -7.75 4.35
CA ARG A 70 22.96 -7.41 4.13
C ARG A 70 23.19 -5.90 4.06
N LEU A 71 22.21 -5.16 3.59
CA LEU A 71 22.26 -3.71 3.57
C LEU A 71 21.88 -3.16 4.96
N LYS A 72 22.87 -2.75 5.73
CA LYS A 72 22.69 -2.33 7.13
C LYS A 72 22.22 -0.90 7.29
N ASP A 73 22.51 -0.03 6.32
CA ASP A 73 21.96 1.32 6.30
C ASP A 73 20.46 1.27 5.96
N ARG A 74 19.65 1.61 6.94
CA ARG A 74 18.19 1.57 6.85
C ARG A 74 17.65 2.56 5.81
N GLU A 75 18.25 3.74 5.70
CA GLU A 75 17.81 4.76 4.75
C GLU A 75 18.14 4.33 3.32
N ALA A 76 19.35 3.86 3.08
CA ALA A 76 19.79 3.32 1.80
C ALA A 76 18.91 2.12 1.39
N LEU A 77 18.54 1.24 2.33
CA LEU A 77 17.67 0.09 2.08
C LEU A 77 16.29 0.52 1.55
N PHE A 78 15.63 1.45 2.23
CA PHE A 78 14.30 1.91 1.79
C PHE A 78 14.37 2.81 0.54
N LYS A 79 15.47 3.51 0.32
CA LYS A 79 15.72 4.26 -0.91
C LYS A 79 15.86 3.31 -2.11
N ASP A 80 16.66 2.26 -2.00
CA ASP A 80 16.82 1.22 -3.03
C ASP A 80 15.50 0.50 -3.30
N PHE A 81 14.77 0.13 -2.25
CA PHE A 81 13.48 -0.54 -2.40
C PHE A 81 12.43 0.34 -3.08
N SER A 82 12.38 1.62 -2.73
CA SER A 82 11.46 2.56 -3.39
C SER A 82 11.76 2.70 -4.88
N LYS A 83 13.05 2.76 -5.27
CA LYS A 83 13.46 2.79 -6.67
C LYS A 83 13.01 1.53 -7.41
N TYR A 84 13.26 0.35 -6.82
CA TYR A 84 12.84 -0.93 -7.38
C TYR A 84 11.32 -0.99 -7.59
N LEU A 85 10.52 -0.56 -6.60
CA LEU A 85 9.06 -0.56 -6.73
C LEU A 85 8.56 0.43 -7.78
N LEU A 86 9.19 1.60 -7.93
CA LEU A 86 8.85 2.59 -8.97
C LEU A 86 9.00 2.04 -10.39
N GLU A 87 10.00 1.17 -10.61
CA GLU A 87 10.21 0.50 -11.90
C GLU A 87 9.09 -0.50 -12.21
N MET A 88 8.49 -1.11 -11.17
CA MET A 88 7.40 -2.09 -11.29
C MET A 88 6.01 -1.48 -11.49
N VAL A 89 5.86 -0.16 -11.32
CA VAL A 89 4.57 0.51 -11.50
C VAL A 89 4.12 0.41 -12.95
N PHE A 90 2.89 -0.07 -13.15
CA PHE A 90 2.30 -0.21 -14.48
C PHE A 90 2.37 1.09 -15.29
N LYS A 91 2.77 0.99 -16.54
CA LYS A 91 2.83 2.15 -17.46
C LYS A 91 1.47 2.83 -17.61
N THR A 92 0.41 2.04 -17.66
CA THR A 92 -0.98 2.53 -17.72
C THR A 92 -1.35 3.33 -16.48
N ALA A 93 -0.94 2.87 -15.29
CA ALA A 93 -1.17 3.58 -14.03
C ALA A 93 -0.46 4.95 -14.01
N LYS A 94 0.82 4.99 -14.41
CA LYS A 94 1.58 6.25 -14.50
C LYS A 94 0.89 7.27 -15.43
N LYS A 95 0.44 6.83 -16.61
CA LYS A 95 -0.30 7.68 -17.55
C LYS A 95 -1.61 8.21 -16.93
N LYS A 96 -2.34 7.34 -16.24
CA LYS A 96 -3.63 7.69 -15.63
C LYS A 96 -3.49 8.71 -14.49
N ILE A 97 -2.46 8.58 -13.64
CA ILE A 97 -2.14 9.56 -12.60
C ILE A 97 -1.87 10.95 -13.22
N ILE A 98 -1.06 11.00 -14.30
CA ILE A 98 -0.74 12.25 -15.00
C ILE A 98 -2.01 12.86 -15.63
N GLU A 99 -2.88 12.04 -16.23
CA GLU A 99 -4.15 12.46 -16.82
C GLU A 99 -5.05 13.14 -15.77
N PHE A 100 -5.25 12.49 -14.61
CA PHE A 100 -6.06 13.05 -13.53
C PHE A 100 -5.51 14.40 -13.05
N LYS A 101 -4.19 14.50 -12.87
CA LYS A 101 -3.56 15.78 -12.48
C LYS A 101 -3.79 16.88 -13.50
N LYS A 102 -3.67 16.58 -14.79
CA LYS A 102 -3.92 17.54 -15.87
C LYS A 102 -5.38 18.03 -15.89
N ASN A 103 -6.30 17.14 -15.50
CA ASN A 103 -7.73 17.43 -15.42
C ASN A 103 -8.17 18.03 -14.07
N GLY A 104 -7.21 18.49 -13.25
CA GLY A 104 -7.51 19.20 -12.00
C GLY A 104 -7.88 18.30 -10.80
N TYR A 105 -7.77 16.97 -10.92
CA TYR A 105 -8.02 16.06 -9.81
C TYR A 105 -6.85 16.08 -8.81
N LYS A 106 -7.19 16.04 -7.54
CA LYS A 106 -6.23 15.75 -6.48
C LYS A 106 -5.97 14.25 -6.43
N THR A 107 -4.77 13.82 -6.78
CA THR A 107 -4.41 12.40 -6.80
C THR A 107 -3.92 11.94 -5.44
N ILE A 108 -4.47 10.85 -4.92
CA ILE A 108 -4.20 10.33 -3.58
C ILE A 108 -3.71 8.88 -3.68
N LEU A 109 -2.56 8.59 -3.10
CA LEU A 109 -2.10 7.23 -2.87
C LEU A 109 -2.60 6.77 -1.49
N LEU A 110 -3.51 5.77 -1.47
CA LEU A 110 -4.16 5.27 -0.26
C LEU A 110 -3.84 3.78 -0.07
N SER A 111 -2.93 3.43 0.84
CA SER A 111 -2.40 2.07 0.94
C SER A 111 -2.18 1.59 2.37
N ALA A 112 -2.35 0.27 2.56
CA ALA A 112 -1.97 -0.42 3.79
C ALA A 112 -0.46 -0.53 4.00
N SER A 113 0.32 -0.35 2.95
CA SER A 113 1.79 -0.42 2.98
C SER A 113 2.40 0.74 3.77
N PRO A 114 3.59 0.53 4.41
CA PRO A 114 4.19 1.53 5.27
C PRO A 114 4.80 2.71 4.50
N ASP A 115 4.83 3.86 5.15
CA ASP A 115 5.44 5.10 4.66
C ASP A 115 6.93 4.98 4.34
N LEU A 116 7.64 4.05 4.95
CA LEU A 116 9.07 3.80 4.81
C LEU A 116 9.59 3.85 3.36
N TYR A 117 8.79 3.35 2.44
CA TYR A 117 9.07 3.38 1.00
C TYR A 117 8.01 4.11 0.19
N LEU A 118 6.75 4.15 0.67
CA LEU A 118 5.67 4.80 -0.07
C LEU A 118 5.84 6.32 -0.19
N GLU A 119 6.51 6.99 0.75
CA GLU A 119 6.76 8.43 0.63
C GLU A 119 7.58 8.79 -0.61
N LYS A 120 8.66 8.03 -0.85
CA LYS A 120 9.50 8.24 -2.04
C LYS A 120 8.77 7.86 -3.33
N ILE A 121 7.93 6.82 -3.28
CA ILE A 121 7.10 6.38 -4.41
C ILE A 121 6.03 7.42 -4.73
N SER A 122 5.30 7.89 -3.73
CA SER A 122 4.27 8.91 -3.88
C SER A 122 4.83 10.19 -4.51
N LYS A 123 5.98 10.67 -4.01
CA LYS A 123 6.70 11.82 -4.59
C LYS A 123 7.16 11.54 -6.02
N GLY A 124 7.75 10.36 -6.27
CA GLY A 124 8.26 9.97 -7.60
C GLY A 124 7.18 9.83 -8.66
N LEU A 125 5.96 9.43 -8.29
CA LEU A 125 4.79 9.38 -9.18
C LEU A 125 4.04 10.71 -9.23
N GLY A 126 4.41 11.66 -8.38
CA GLY A 126 3.81 12.98 -8.32
C GLY A 126 2.40 12.98 -7.73
N PHE A 127 2.05 12.08 -6.83
CA PHE A 127 0.79 12.15 -6.10
C PHE A 127 0.69 13.46 -5.31
N SER A 128 -0.50 14.03 -5.26
CA SER A 128 -0.79 15.21 -4.45
C SER A 128 -0.73 14.87 -2.97
N GLU A 129 -1.06 13.64 -2.62
CA GLU A 129 -1.16 13.19 -1.24
C GLU A 129 -0.86 11.70 -1.04
N LEU A 130 -0.34 11.37 0.15
CA LEU A 130 -0.15 9.99 0.62
C LEU A 130 -0.91 9.78 1.93
N ILE A 131 -1.83 8.81 1.93
CA ILE A 131 -2.50 8.28 3.11
C ILE A 131 -2.11 6.81 3.24
N CYS A 132 -1.33 6.46 4.25
CA CYS A 132 -0.82 5.10 4.41
C CYS A 132 -0.60 4.73 5.88
N THR A 133 -0.18 3.49 6.13
CA THR A 133 0.26 3.09 7.46
C THR A 133 1.53 3.84 7.84
N ARG A 134 1.46 4.70 8.87
CA ARG A 134 2.61 5.49 9.34
C ARG A 134 3.45 4.69 10.31
N THR A 135 4.76 4.90 10.24
CA THR A 135 5.75 4.27 11.10
C THR A 135 6.56 5.31 11.86
N ALA A 136 7.13 4.89 13.00
CA ALA A 136 8.13 5.63 13.75
C ALA A 136 9.34 4.73 14.01
N TYR A 137 10.48 5.33 14.27
CA TYR A 137 11.69 4.61 14.65
C TYR A 137 11.99 4.90 16.13
N ILE A 138 11.77 3.91 16.99
CA ILE A 138 11.87 4.02 18.44
C ILE A 138 12.72 2.84 18.94
N ASP A 139 13.69 3.11 19.79
CA ASP A 139 14.58 2.11 20.40
C ASP A 139 15.18 1.14 19.38
N ASN A 140 15.71 1.66 18.29
CA ASN A 140 16.29 0.90 17.17
C ASN A 140 15.29 -0.06 16.48
N ARG A 141 13.98 0.19 16.58
CA ARG A 141 12.93 -0.62 15.97
C ARG A 141 11.95 0.24 15.18
N THR A 142 11.46 -0.32 14.11
CA THR A 142 10.32 0.24 13.37
C THR A 142 9.04 -0.17 14.09
N VAL A 143 8.23 0.81 14.47
CA VAL A 143 6.89 0.61 15.05
C VAL A 143 5.84 1.29 14.19
N ILE A 144 4.61 0.76 14.16
CA ILE A 144 3.50 1.43 13.48
C ILE A 144 2.89 2.47 14.42
N SER A 145 2.98 3.74 14.04
CA SER A 145 2.54 4.89 14.85
C SER A 145 1.11 5.36 14.54
N SER A 146 0.46 4.79 13.52
CA SER A 146 -0.92 5.12 13.12
C SER A 146 -1.85 3.91 13.19
N LEU A 147 -3.11 4.11 12.76
CA LEU A 147 -3.97 3.01 12.35
C LEU A 147 -3.34 2.30 11.14
N ASN A 148 -3.49 0.96 11.09
CA ASN A 148 -3.15 0.23 9.88
C ASN A 148 -4.17 0.58 8.79
N CYS A 149 -3.71 1.18 7.68
CA CYS A 149 -4.54 1.71 6.60
C CYS A 149 -5.10 0.57 5.71
N TYR A 150 -5.93 -0.30 6.31
CA TYR A 150 -6.49 -1.50 5.67
C TYR A 150 -8.01 -1.59 5.87
N GLY A 151 -8.73 -2.01 4.83
CA GLY A 151 -10.18 -2.18 4.87
C GLY A 151 -10.90 -0.90 5.31
N ASN A 152 -11.81 -1.01 6.29
CA ASN A 152 -12.57 0.14 6.79
C ASN A 152 -11.70 1.27 7.38
N ASN A 153 -10.46 0.99 7.79
CA ASN A 153 -9.57 2.06 8.24
C ASN A 153 -9.12 2.98 7.09
N LYS A 154 -9.07 2.48 5.83
CA LYS A 154 -8.84 3.34 4.66
C LYS A 154 -9.91 4.42 4.57
N ILE A 155 -11.19 4.04 4.74
CA ILE A 155 -12.33 4.96 4.73
C ILE A 155 -12.17 6.00 5.85
N LYS A 156 -11.96 5.54 7.08
CA LYS A 156 -11.79 6.44 8.24
C LYS A 156 -10.66 7.44 8.02
N MET A 157 -9.51 6.98 7.54
CA MET A 157 -8.35 7.84 7.31
C MET A 157 -8.58 8.83 6.17
N LEU A 158 -9.29 8.41 5.11
CA LEU A 158 -9.66 9.28 4.01
C LEU A 158 -10.65 10.37 4.47
N LEU A 159 -11.73 9.99 5.14
CA LEU A 159 -12.77 10.92 5.61
C LEU A 159 -12.29 11.86 6.73
N ASN A 160 -11.36 11.43 7.56
CA ASN A 160 -10.72 12.32 8.54
C ASN A 160 -9.97 13.47 7.86
N LYS A 161 -9.47 13.26 6.66
CA LYS A 161 -8.70 14.27 5.91
C LYS A 161 -9.56 15.04 4.91
N TYR A 162 -10.50 14.36 4.31
CA TYR A 162 -11.44 14.88 3.31
C TYR A 162 -12.86 14.81 3.87
N LYS A 163 -13.38 15.93 4.35
CA LYS A 163 -14.74 16.00 4.85
C LYS A 163 -15.72 15.73 3.70
N GLU A 164 -16.80 15.02 4.02
CA GLU A 164 -17.80 14.59 3.01
C GLU A 164 -18.39 15.75 2.20
N ASP A 165 -18.57 16.90 2.82
CA ASP A 165 -19.14 18.13 2.23
C ASP A 165 -18.16 18.89 1.30
N ARG A 166 -16.88 18.53 1.28
CA ARG A 166 -15.85 19.21 0.48
C ARG A 166 -15.47 18.48 -0.80
N VAL A 167 -15.83 17.22 -0.93
CA VAL A 167 -15.47 16.36 -2.06
C VAL A 167 -16.69 16.11 -2.93
N ASP A 168 -16.53 16.24 -4.24
CA ASP A 168 -17.47 15.71 -5.21
C ASP A 168 -17.22 14.21 -5.39
N TRP A 169 -17.89 13.39 -4.57
CA TRP A 169 -17.74 11.94 -4.60
C TRP A 169 -18.26 11.31 -5.88
N GLU A 170 -19.33 11.89 -6.47
CA GLU A 170 -19.93 11.39 -7.71
C GLU A 170 -18.99 11.58 -8.91
N GLY A 171 -18.31 12.73 -8.99
CA GLY A 171 -17.28 12.99 -10.01
C GLY A 171 -15.93 12.35 -9.72
N SER A 172 -15.70 11.78 -8.53
CA SER A 172 -14.41 11.26 -8.08
C SER A 172 -14.20 9.78 -8.44
N TYR A 173 -12.94 9.35 -8.42
CA TYR A 173 -12.48 8.03 -8.86
C TYR A 173 -11.76 7.26 -7.77
N CYS A 174 -11.97 5.93 -7.72
CA CYS A 174 -11.22 5.02 -6.86
C CYS A 174 -10.75 3.78 -7.63
N TYR A 175 -9.48 3.43 -7.46
CA TYR A 175 -8.83 2.28 -8.10
C TYR A 175 -8.24 1.35 -7.04
N THR A 176 -8.70 0.09 -6.99
CA THR A 176 -8.17 -0.96 -6.11
C THR A 176 -8.36 -2.35 -6.73
N ASP A 177 -7.52 -3.32 -6.37
CA ASP A 177 -7.71 -4.74 -6.69
C ASP A 177 -8.36 -5.52 -5.53
N SER A 178 -8.47 -4.91 -4.35
CA SER A 178 -8.77 -5.60 -3.10
C SER A 178 -10.26 -5.65 -2.77
N GLN A 179 -10.76 -6.87 -2.50
CA GLN A 179 -12.13 -7.07 -2.00
C GLN A 179 -12.35 -6.40 -0.63
N SER A 180 -11.29 -6.22 0.18
CA SER A 180 -11.39 -5.53 1.48
C SER A 180 -11.74 -4.04 1.34
N ASP A 181 -11.54 -3.47 0.15
CA ASP A 181 -11.80 -2.07 -0.16
C ASP A 181 -13.19 -1.85 -0.80
N ARG A 182 -14.07 -2.87 -0.79
CA ARG A 182 -15.44 -2.73 -1.32
C ARG A 182 -16.19 -1.55 -0.71
N GLY A 183 -16.08 -1.35 0.60
CA GLY A 183 -16.70 -0.22 1.28
C GLY A 183 -16.13 1.13 0.83
N LEU A 184 -14.83 1.18 0.52
CA LEU A 184 -14.18 2.36 -0.04
C LEU A 184 -14.70 2.66 -1.45
N LEU A 185 -14.81 1.65 -2.33
CA LEU A 185 -15.34 1.79 -3.69
C LEU A 185 -16.74 2.38 -3.71
N ASN A 186 -17.60 2.01 -2.75
CA ASN A 186 -18.97 2.49 -2.65
C ASN A 186 -19.09 4.01 -2.33
N LEU A 187 -18.01 4.67 -1.91
CA LEU A 187 -18.03 6.13 -1.68
C LEU A 187 -17.90 6.93 -2.98
N PHE A 188 -17.45 6.31 -4.07
CA PHE A 188 -17.10 7.00 -5.30
C PHE A 188 -18.12 6.74 -6.40
N GLY A 189 -18.49 7.75 -7.17
CA GLY A 189 -19.31 7.58 -8.36
C GLY A 189 -18.59 6.84 -9.50
N ASN A 190 -17.24 6.83 -9.47
CA ASN A 190 -16.44 6.10 -10.49
C ASN A 190 -15.52 5.06 -9.84
N PRO A 191 -16.07 3.96 -9.28
CA PRO A 191 -15.28 2.87 -8.70
C PRO A 191 -14.69 1.95 -9.78
N HIS A 192 -13.39 1.60 -9.63
CA HIS A 192 -12.70 0.74 -10.57
C HIS A 192 -11.96 -0.40 -9.85
N ILE A 193 -12.23 -1.64 -10.31
CA ILE A 193 -11.49 -2.83 -9.88
C ILE A 193 -10.35 -3.06 -10.87
N VAL A 194 -9.11 -3.07 -10.37
CA VAL A 194 -7.91 -3.20 -11.19
C VAL A 194 -7.40 -4.64 -11.16
N ASN A 195 -7.14 -5.22 -12.34
CA ASN A 195 -6.45 -6.52 -12.51
C ASN A 195 -7.03 -7.71 -11.70
N ASN A 196 -8.22 -7.59 -11.11
CA ASN A 196 -8.85 -8.64 -10.31
C ASN A 196 -10.19 -9.09 -10.94
N ILE A 197 -10.09 -9.99 -11.95
CA ILE A 197 -11.26 -10.51 -12.69
C ILE A 197 -12.26 -11.20 -11.75
N ARG A 198 -11.78 -11.94 -10.72
CA ARG A 198 -12.65 -12.64 -9.77
C ARG A 198 -13.48 -11.68 -8.93
N PHE A 199 -12.87 -10.61 -8.48
CA PHE A 199 -13.54 -9.55 -7.71
C PHE A 199 -14.53 -8.79 -8.60
N GLY A 200 -14.12 -8.44 -9.84
CA GLY A 200 -15.00 -7.79 -10.82
C GLY A 200 -16.24 -8.61 -11.16
N LYS A 201 -16.10 -9.92 -11.42
CA LYS A 201 -17.25 -10.81 -11.68
C LYS A 201 -18.26 -10.87 -10.52
N LYS A 202 -17.81 -10.71 -9.27
CA LYS A 202 -18.67 -10.68 -8.09
C LYS A 202 -19.32 -9.32 -7.82
N ASN A 203 -18.85 -8.28 -8.48
CA ASN A 203 -19.32 -6.90 -8.30
C ASN A 203 -19.48 -6.23 -9.67
N PRO A 204 -20.51 -6.60 -10.44
CA PRO A 204 -20.71 -6.12 -11.82
C PRO A 204 -20.99 -4.62 -11.91
N ASP A 205 -21.44 -4.01 -10.81
CA ASP A 205 -21.70 -2.56 -10.73
C ASP A 205 -20.39 -1.74 -10.74
N PHE A 206 -19.24 -2.37 -10.45
CA PHE A 206 -17.94 -1.71 -10.48
C PHE A 206 -17.24 -1.95 -11.81
N LYS A 207 -16.69 -0.91 -12.39
CA LYS A 207 -15.95 -1.00 -13.63
C LYS A 207 -14.64 -1.78 -13.45
N SER A 208 -14.44 -2.85 -14.22
CA SER A 208 -13.19 -3.62 -14.20
C SER A 208 -12.22 -3.08 -15.26
N VAL A 209 -10.96 -2.87 -14.87
CA VAL A 209 -9.89 -2.41 -15.75
C VAL A 209 -8.64 -3.27 -15.63
N ILE A 210 -7.91 -3.44 -16.74
CA ILE A 210 -6.64 -4.18 -16.76
C ILE A 210 -5.53 -3.19 -17.08
N TRP A 211 -4.55 -3.11 -16.18
CA TRP A 211 -3.35 -2.29 -16.35
C TRP A 211 -2.15 -3.15 -16.80
N LYS A 212 -1.33 -2.56 -17.65
CA LYS A 212 -0.14 -3.19 -18.26
C LYS A 212 1.09 -2.30 -18.06
#